data_8172974da4b605612335c7f595e09f4f
#
_entry.id   8172974da4b605612335c7f595e09f4f
#
_cell.length_a   1.000
_cell.length_b   1.000
_cell.length_c   1.000
_cell.angle_alpha   90.00
_cell.angle_beta   90.00
_cell.angle_gamma   90.00
#
_symmetry.space_group_name_H-M   'P 1'
#
loop_
_entity.id
_entity.type
_entity.pdbx_description
1 polymer ?
#
loop_
_entity_poly.entity_id
_entity_poly.type
_entity_poly.pdbx_seq_one_letter_code
_entity_poly.pdbx_strand_id
1 'polypeptide(L)' 'MADDKSNRGQADRDRINVNEDYEVRYWTKEFGISEDTLRDAVKRVGPMVDDVRAELRRKR' A
#
# COMPACT_ATOMS: atom_id res chain seq x y z
N MET A 1 3.43 8.74 -22.63
CA MET A 1 4.18 8.79 -21.86
C MET A 1 4.01 9.64 -20.75
N ALA A 2 3.97 10.70 -20.88
CA ALA A 2 3.85 11.57 -19.80
C ALA A 2 2.61 11.35 -19.03
N ASP A 3 1.61 10.99 -19.66
CA ASP A 3 0.41 10.82 -18.97
C ASP A 3 0.50 9.80 -17.92
N ASP A 4 1.28 8.86 -18.12
CA ASP A 4 1.39 7.88 -17.10
C ASP A 4 1.76 8.48 -15.84
N LYS A 5 2.52 9.48 -15.85
CA LYS A 5 2.90 10.08 -14.67
C LYS A 5 1.74 10.59 -13.97
N SER A 6 0.83 11.11 -14.64
CA SER A 6 -0.30 11.64 -13.96
C SER A 6 -0.98 10.56 -13.23
N ASN A 7 -1.09 9.47 -13.84
CA ASN A 7 -1.74 8.40 -13.17
C ASN A 7 -1.00 8.01 -11.98
N ARG A 8 0.30 8.07 -12.07
CA ARG A 8 1.03 7.74 -10.96
C ARG A 8 0.77 8.67 -9.88
N GLY A 9 0.59 9.90 -10.15
CA GLY A 9 0.35 10.85 -9.14
C GLY A 9 -0.86 10.45 -8.33
N GLN A 10 -1.84 9.89 -8.98
CA GLN A 10 -2.97 9.48 -8.25
C GLN A 10 -2.65 8.35 -7.36
N ALA A 11 -1.89 7.44 -7.82
CA ALA A 11 -1.52 6.32 -7.01
C ALA A 11 -0.79 6.79 -5.79
N ASP A 12 -0.02 7.80 -5.93
CA ASP A 12 0.71 8.29 -4.81
C ASP A 12 -0.19 8.79 -3.75
N ARG A 13 -1.31 9.30 -4.12
CA ARG A 13 -2.18 9.84 -3.14
C ARG A 13 -2.98 8.77 -2.49
N ASP A 14 -2.92 7.55 -3.01
CA ASP A 14 -3.67 6.49 -2.40
C ASP A 14 -3.13 6.19 -1.02
N ARG A 15 -4.03 5.99 -0.12
CA ARG A 15 -3.68 5.62 1.21
C ARG A 15 -4.38 4.36 1.56
N ILE A 16 -3.74 3.55 2.37
CA ILE A 16 -4.32 2.29 2.77
C ILE A 16 -5.06 2.53 4.07
N ASN A 17 -6.36 2.32 4.04
CA ASN A 17 -7.16 2.52 5.24
C ASN A 17 -7.40 1.18 5.89
N VAL A 18 -6.60 0.84 6.88
CA VAL A 18 -6.72 -0.45 7.53
C VAL A 18 -7.95 -0.55 8.40
N ASN A 19 -8.72 0.52 8.50
CA ASN A 19 -9.95 0.47 9.26
C ASN A 19 -11.11 0.01 8.39
N GLU A 20 -10.88 -0.10 7.09
CA GLU A 20 -11.92 -0.55 6.19
C GLU A 20 -11.60 -1.95 5.73
N ASP A 21 -12.46 -2.89 6.03
CA ASP A 21 -12.22 -4.27 5.70
C ASP A 21 -11.97 -4.49 4.22
N TYR A 22 -12.73 -3.84 3.37
CA TYR A 22 -12.56 -4.09 1.95
C TYR A 22 -11.22 -3.59 1.47
N GLU A 23 -10.69 -2.55 2.07
CA GLU A 23 -9.39 -2.05 1.67
C GLU A 23 -8.31 -3.00 2.13
N VAL A 24 -8.45 -3.51 3.34
CA VAL A 24 -7.46 -4.43 3.86
C VAL A 24 -7.39 -5.65 2.96
N ARG A 25 -8.52 -6.16 2.53
CA ARG A 25 -8.54 -7.30 1.66
C ARG A 25 -7.94 -6.97 0.32
N TYR A 26 -8.27 -5.82 -0.21
CA TYR A 26 -7.76 -5.42 -1.50
C TYR A 26 -6.24 -5.33 -1.47
N TRP A 27 -5.69 -4.66 -0.50
CA TRP A 27 -4.26 -4.46 -0.46
C TRP A 27 -3.49 -5.71 -0.09
N THR A 28 -4.04 -6.55 0.76
CA THR A 28 -3.35 -7.80 1.09
C THR A 28 -3.26 -8.66 -0.15
N LYS A 29 -4.29 -8.63 -0.96
CA LYS A 29 -4.28 -9.42 -2.15
C LYS A 29 -3.33 -8.81 -3.17
N GLU A 30 -3.35 -7.51 -3.27
CA GLU A 30 -2.51 -6.81 -4.20
C GLU A 30 -1.04 -7.03 -3.90
N PHE A 31 -0.67 -7.01 -2.64
CA PHE A 31 0.70 -7.20 -2.23
C PHE A 31 1.06 -8.65 -1.94
N GLY A 32 0.08 -9.52 -1.86
CA GLY A 32 0.34 -10.93 -1.58
C GLY A 32 0.83 -11.16 -0.16
N ILE A 33 0.25 -10.48 0.79
CA ILE A 33 0.66 -10.60 2.19
C ILE A 33 -0.56 -10.77 3.08
N SER A 34 -0.32 -11.06 4.34
CA SER A 34 -1.42 -11.24 5.27
C SER A 34 -1.86 -9.90 5.83
N GLU A 35 -3.00 -9.88 6.49
CA GLU A 35 -3.51 -8.67 7.07
C GLU A 35 -2.55 -8.14 8.13
N ASP A 36 -2.03 -9.04 8.94
CA ASP A 36 -1.13 -8.61 9.99
C ASP A 36 0.09 -7.93 9.40
N THR A 37 0.60 -8.49 8.32
CA THR A 37 1.76 -7.90 7.67
C THR A 37 1.41 -6.53 7.13
N LEU A 38 0.24 -6.39 6.55
CA LEU A 38 -0.17 -5.12 6.00
C LEU A 38 -0.28 -4.07 7.09
N ARG A 39 -0.94 -4.41 8.19
CA ARG A 39 -1.13 -3.47 9.26
C ARG A 39 0.20 -3.08 9.87
N ASP A 40 1.09 -4.04 9.99
CA ASP A 40 2.39 -3.77 10.57
C ASP A 40 3.17 -2.81 9.67
N ALA A 41 3.14 -3.03 8.37
CA ALA A 41 3.84 -2.15 7.46
C ALA A 41 3.30 -0.73 7.53
N VAL A 42 1.98 -0.60 7.56
CA VAL A 42 1.37 0.71 7.64
C VAL A 42 1.77 1.39 8.94
N LYS A 43 1.88 0.62 10.00
CA LYS A 43 2.24 1.18 11.28
C LYS A 43 3.68 1.66 11.26
N ARG A 44 4.54 0.99 10.55
CA ARG A 44 5.94 1.37 10.51
C ARG A 44 6.24 2.54 9.61
N VAL A 45 5.68 2.52 8.41
CA VAL A 45 6.02 3.54 7.45
C VAL A 45 4.88 4.47 7.07
N GLY A 46 3.70 4.22 7.59
CA GLY A 46 2.57 5.09 7.30
C GLY A 46 1.67 4.47 6.26
N PRO A 47 0.54 5.07 6.01
CA PRO A 47 -0.47 4.51 5.12
C PRO A 47 -0.27 4.71 3.62
N MET A 48 0.78 5.38 3.22
CA MET A 48 0.97 5.64 1.80
C MET A 48 1.39 4.38 1.07
N VAL A 49 0.74 4.11 -0.02
CA VAL A 49 0.98 2.89 -0.77
C VAL A 49 2.45 2.74 -1.16
N ASP A 50 3.06 3.80 -1.63
CA ASP A 50 4.45 3.73 -2.02
C ASP A 50 5.35 3.33 -0.88
N ASP A 51 5.12 3.89 0.29
CA ASP A 51 5.94 3.60 1.44
C ASP A 51 5.76 2.15 1.88
N VAL A 52 4.53 1.69 1.86
CA VAL A 52 4.25 0.34 2.28
C VAL A 52 4.89 -0.64 1.29
N ARG A 53 4.82 -0.32 0.02
CA ARG A 53 5.38 -1.19 -0.97
C ARG A 53 6.90 -1.30 -0.79
N ALA A 54 7.54 -0.20 -0.50
CA ALA A 54 8.97 -0.20 -0.28
C ALA A 54 9.33 -1.01 0.95
N GLU A 55 8.53 -0.88 1.99
CA GLU A 55 8.78 -1.60 3.22
C GLU A 55 8.65 -3.10 2.99
N LEU A 56 7.67 -3.52 2.23
CA LEU A 56 7.46 -4.92 1.98
C LEU A 56 8.59 -5.50 1.15
N ARG A 57 9.15 -4.73 0.29
CA ARG A 57 10.25 -5.20 -0.50
C ARG A 57 11.47 -5.38 0.36
N ARG A 58 11.68 -4.51 1.29
CA ARG A 58 12.83 -4.61 2.16
C ARG A 58 12.76 -5.83 3.04
N LYS A 59 11.57 -6.22 3.43
CA LYS A 59 11.43 -7.31 4.34
C LYS A 59 11.69 -8.65 3.71
N ARG A 60 11.73 -8.71 2.42
CA ARG A 60 11.97 -9.98 1.79
C ARG A 60 13.41 -10.36 1.89
#